data_1c3f471055fefa8e9aad791986e91196
#
_entry.id   1c3f471055fefa8e9aad791986e91196
#
_cell.length_a   1.000
_cell.length_b   1.000
_cell.length_c   1.000
_cell.angle_alpha   90.00
_cell.angle_beta   90.00
_cell.angle_gamma   90.00
#
_symmetry.space_group_name_H-M   'P 1'
#
loop_
_entity.id
_entity.type
_entity.pdbx_description
1 polymer ?
#
loop_
_entity_poly.entity_id
_entity_poly.type
_entity_poly.pdbx_seq_one_letter_code
_entity_poly.pdbx_strand_id
1 'polypeptide(L)'
;MELVRIQKFIAESGLCSRRAAELAIVAGEVYVNGQKAELGQKVEPGTDKVTVRGKAIRAQAQPKLALVMHKPRGVVCSNSDPHAEQTIFDLLPREWARLRLFCAGRLDKDSEGLVILTSDGDLANKLMHPSNLVVKRYYVSLEEPFPAGRLRQLLRGVVIEGEHLKVERANLVNPDTSRSSTELDVHMHHGKKREIRQLFTALGFQVRRLRRYQIGSLRLKGIPLRGVKQLSSKEIQSLFVVPVAHYREMTPSTHDEN
;
A
#
# COMPACT_ATOMS: atom_id res chain seq x y z
N MET A 1 26.80 12.74 -8.27
CA MET A 1 25.56 11.95 -8.50
C MET A 1 25.31 11.05 -7.31
N GLU A 2 24.05 10.67 -7.04
CA GLU A 2 23.72 9.87 -5.86
C GLU A 2 24.00 8.38 -6.09
N LEU A 3 24.79 7.77 -5.19
CA LEU A 3 25.08 6.34 -5.22
C LEU A 3 23.80 5.53 -4.91
N VAL A 4 23.45 4.57 -5.78
CA VAL A 4 22.29 3.71 -5.59
C VAL A 4 22.71 2.26 -5.31
N ARG A 5 21.93 1.52 -4.53
CA ARG A 5 22.19 0.09 -4.32
C ARG A 5 22.08 -0.67 -5.64
N ILE A 6 23.02 -1.56 -5.91
CA ILE A 6 23.10 -2.30 -7.18
C ILE A 6 21.81 -3.07 -7.50
N GLN A 7 21.15 -3.70 -6.56
CA GLN A 7 19.87 -4.37 -6.80
C GLN A 7 18.74 -3.38 -7.14
N LYS A 8 18.80 -2.12 -6.65
CA LYS A 8 17.87 -1.06 -7.06
C LYS A 8 18.15 -0.68 -8.52
N PHE A 9 19.42 -0.46 -8.88
CA PHE A 9 19.85 -0.13 -10.24
C PHE A 9 19.42 -1.20 -11.25
N ILE A 10 19.67 -2.49 -10.94
CA ILE A 10 19.27 -3.62 -11.80
C ILE A 10 17.75 -3.66 -11.95
N ALA A 11 16.99 -3.44 -10.85
CA ALA A 11 15.53 -3.42 -10.91
C ALA A 11 14.99 -2.24 -11.72
N GLU A 12 15.60 -1.07 -11.65
CA GLU A 12 15.22 0.13 -12.41
C GLU A 12 15.53 -0.01 -13.92
N SER A 13 16.52 -0.82 -14.30
CA SER A 13 16.76 -1.17 -15.70
C SER A 13 15.65 -2.02 -16.33
N GLY A 14 14.72 -2.54 -15.52
CA GLY A 14 13.65 -3.40 -16.02
C GLY A 14 14.00 -4.89 -16.14
N LEU A 15 15.26 -5.31 -15.87
CA LEU A 15 15.70 -6.68 -16.08
C LEU A 15 15.02 -7.69 -15.15
N CYS A 16 14.99 -7.43 -13.84
CA CYS A 16 14.41 -8.34 -12.83
C CYS A 16 13.95 -7.60 -11.57
N SER A 17 13.31 -8.26 -10.60
CA SER A 17 12.97 -7.65 -9.31
C SER A 17 14.21 -7.41 -8.45
N ARG A 18 14.14 -6.54 -7.41
CA ARG A 18 15.26 -6.35 -6.47
C ARG A 18 15.69 -7.67 -5.84
N ARG A 19 14.75 -8.52 -5.42
CA ARG A 19 15.04 -9.85 -4.86
C ARG A 19 15.70 -10.79 -5.87
N ALA A 20 15.24 -10.79 -7.12
CA ALA A 20 15.88 -11.60 -8.16
C ALA A 20 17.28 -11.07 -8.50
N ALA A 21 17.50 -9.75 -8.44
CA ALA A 21 18.83 -9.15 -8.57
C ALA A 21 19.76 -9.56 -7.40
N GLU A 22 19.26 -9.59 -6.16
CA GLU A 22 20.01 -10.09 -5.00
C GLU A 22 20.42 -11.55 -5.18
N LEU A 23 19.52 -12.41 -5.65
CA LEU A 23 19.84 -13.80 -5.97
C LEU A 23 20.91 -13.93 -7.07
N ALA A 24 20.85 -13.09 -8.12
CA ALA A 24 21.86 -13.08 -9.16
C ALA A 24 23.22 -12.59 -8.67
N ILE A 25 23.25 -11.64 -7.72
CA ILE A 25 24.48 -11.17 -7.07
C ILE A 25 25.10 -12.31 -6.26
N VAL A 26 24.32 -13.00 -5.43
CA VAL A 26 24.78 -14.15 -4.62
C VAL A 26 25.29 -15.28 -5.53
N ALA A 27 24.62 -15.54 -6.65
CA ALA A 27 25.05 -16.53 -7.66
C ALA A 27 26.34 -16.11 -8.41
N GLY A 28 26.82 -14.87 -8.22
CA GLY A 28 28.01 -14.38 -8.91
C GLY A 28 27.80 -14.06 -10.39
N GLU A 29 26.56 -13.79 -10.78
CA GLU A 29 26.17 -13.47 -12.16
C GLU A 29 26.23 -11.96 -12.45
N VAL A 30 26.56 -11.13 -11.46
CA VAL A 30 26.59 -9.66 -11.54
C VAL A 30 28.00 -9.14 -11.38
N TYR A 31 28.41 -8.23 -12.27
CA TYR A 31 29.73 -7.59 -12.23
C TYR A 31 29.59 -6.06 -12.35
N VAL A 32 30.44 -5.35 -11.64
CA VAL A 32 30.59 -3.88 -11.70
C VAL A 32 32.02 -3.58 -12.14
N ASN A 33 32.17 -2.88 -13.26
CA ASN A 33 33.49 -2.53 -13.82
C ASN A 33 34.42 -3.76 -14.02
N GLY A 34 33.84 -4.92 -14.32
CA GLY A 34 34.57 -6.18 -14.49
C GLY A 34 34.85 -6.97 -13.21
N GLN A 35 34.55 -6.44 -12.04
CA GLN A 35 34.68 -7.13 -10.75
C GLN A 35 33.37 -7.70 -10.30
N LYS A 36 33.41 -8.88 -9.63
CA LYS A 36 32.19 -9.53 -9.10
C LYS A 36 31.53 -8.65 -8.04
N ALA A 37 30.23 -8.42 -8.20
CA ALA A 37 29.47 -7.58 -7.30
C ALA A 37 29.12 -8.28 -5.99
N GLU A 38 28.98 -7.49 -4.90
CA GLU A 38 28.61 -7.95 -3.58
C GLU A 38 27.20 -7.45 -3.19
N LEU A 39 26.56 -8.19 -2.28
CA LEU A 39 25.28 -7.73 -1.70
C LEU A 39 25.45 -6.43 -0.96
N GLY A 40 24.54 -5.48 -1.26
CA GLY A 40 24.56 -4.16 -0.62
C GLY A 40 25.51 -3.15 -1.29
N GLN A 41 26.35 -3.57 -2.25
CA GLN A 41 27.20 -2.69 -3.04
C GLN A 41 26.38 -1.56 -3.65
N LYS A 42 26.99 -0.36 -3.70
CA LYS A 42 26.41 0.82 -4.37
C LYS A 42 27.13 1.04 -5.70
N VAL A 43 26.40 1.57 -6.65
CA VAL A 43 26.89 1.94 -7.98
C VAL A 43 26.49 3.38 -8.31
N GLU A 44 27.31 4.04 -9.11
CA GLU A 44 27.03 5.37 -9.65
C GLU A 44 26.39 5.24 -11.02
N PRO A 45 25.07 5.55 -11.17
CA PRO A 45 24.38 5.48 -12.46
C PRO A 45 25.04 6.40 -13.50
N GLY A 46 25.34 5.85 -14.69
CA GLY A 46 25.98 6.59 -15.78
C GLY A 46 27.52 6.49 -15.80
N THR A 47 28.16 6.18 -14.67
CA THR A 47 29.61 6.01 -14.55
C THR A 47 29.98 4.52 -14.50
N ASP A 48 29.33 3.76 -13.59
CA ASP A 48 29.65 2.35 -13.39
C ASP A 48 29.04 1.47 -14.49
N LYS A 49 29.86 0.57 -15.03
CA LYS A 49 29.43 -0.45 -16.00
C LYS A 49 28.96 -1.70 -15.26
N VAL A 50 27.64 -1.87 -15.17
CA VAL A 50 27.03 -3.06 -14.57
C VAL A 50 26.68 -4.08 -15.63
N THR A 51 27.06 -5.34 -15.40
CA THR A 51 26.67 -6.46 -16.25
C THR A 51 25.97 -7.55 -15.44
N VAL A 52 24.96 -8.19 -16.01
CA VAL A 52 24.28 -9.34 -15.43
C VAL A 52 24.26 -10.46 -16.45
N ARG A 53 24.79 -11.64 -16.11
CA ARG A 53 24.93 -12.77 -17.02
C ARG A 53 25.63 -12.37 -18.34
N GLY A 54 26.69 -11.56 -18.24
CA GLY A 54 27.46 -11.07 -19.38
C GLY A 54 26.80 -9.96 -20.21
N LYS A 55 25.54 -9.59 -19.92
CA LYS A 55 24.84 -8.51 -20.65
C LYS A 55 24.98 -7.19 -19.90
N ALA A 56 25.46 -6.15 -20.57
CA ALA A 56 25.53 -4.80 -19.98
C ALA A 56 24.13 -4.25 -19.74
N ILE A 57 23.93 -3.67 -18.54
CA ILE A 57 22.68 -3.03 -18.14
C ILE A 57 22.87 -1.53 -18.20
N ARG A 58 21.89 -0.85 -18.73
CA ARG A 58 21.78 0.60 -18.67
C ARG A 58 20.56 0.96 -17.85
N ALA A 59 20.67 1.98 -17.02
CA ALA A 59 19.48 2.57 -16.40
C ALA A 59 18.55 3.05 -17.52
N GLN A 60 17.51 2.29 -17.81
CA GLN A 60 16.43 2.79 -18.65
C GLN A 60 15.51 3.59 -17.75
N ALA A 61 15.45 4.90 -17.97
CA ALA A 61 14.46 5.73 -17.35
C ALA A 61 13.07 5.29 -17.87
N GLN A 62 12.44 4.34 -17.18
CA GLN A 62 11.03 4.08 -17.43
C GLN A 62 10.23 5.32 -17.03
N PRO A 63 9.22 5.71 -17.82
CA PRO A 63 8.37 6.83 -17.42
C PRO A 63 7.77 6.55 -16.04
N LYS A 64 7.94 7.50 -15.13
CA LYS A 64 7.35 7.42 -13.79
C LYS A 64 5.83 7.54 -13.94
N LEU A 65 5.13 6.43 -13.71
CA LEU A 65 3.69 6.30 -13.84
C LEU A 65 3.09 5.89 -12.51
N ALA A 66 1.95 6.46 -12.16
CA ALA A 66 1.10 6.02 -11.07
C ALA A 66 -0.33 5.82 -11.57
N LEU A 67 -0.90 4.66 -11.27
CA LEU A 67 -2.27 4.30 -11.55
C LEU A 67 -3.02 4.09 -10.24
N VAL A 68 -4.28 4.43 -10.22
CA VAL A 68 -5.21 4.01 -9.17
C VAL A 68 -6.14 2.96 -9.75
N MET A 69 -6.38 1.90 -8.98
CA MET A 69 -7.32 0.83 -9.34
C MET A 69 -8.33 0.62 -8.24
N HIS A 70 -9.58 0.37 -8.62
CA HIS A 70 -10.61 -0.17 -7.73
C HIS A 70 -10.54 -1.69 -7.75
N LYS A 71 -9.71 -2.25 -6.86
CA LYS A 71 -9.52 -3.70 -6.73
C LYS A 71 -10.82 -4.38 -6.27
N PRO A 72 -11.32 -5.40 -6.97
CA PRO A 72 -12.42 -6.23 -6.48
C PRO A 72 -11.95 -7.23 -5.42
N ARG A 73 -12.89 -7.87 -4.73
CA ARG A 73 -12.64 -9.06 -3.90
C ARG A 73 -12.23 -10.24 -4.81
N GLY A 74 -11.50 -11.20 -4.25
CA GLY A 74 -11.04 -12.40 -4.96
C GLY A 74 -9.72 -12.25 -5.70
N VAL A 75 -9.27 -11.02 -5.97
CA VAL A 75 -8.04 -10.71 -6.70
C VAL A 75 -6.87 -10.46 -5.75
N VAL A 76 -5.68 -10.96 -6.08
CA VAL A 76 -4.48 -10.86 -5.25
C VAL A 76 -3.59 -9.69 -5.70
N CYS A 77 -3.05 -8.92 -4.74
CA CYS A 77 -2.05 -7.87 -4.97
C CYS A 77 -0.63 -8.47 -5.05
N SER A 78 -0.34 -9.23 -6.11
CA SER A 78 0.97 -9.82 -6.38
C SER A 78 1.30 -9.75 -7.86
N ASN A 79 2.58 -9.57 -8.20
CA ASN A 79 3.06 -9.65 -9.58
C ASN A 79 3.11 -11.10 -10.09
N SER A 80 3.23 -12.07 -9.19
CA SER A 80 3.21 -13.49 -9.49
C SER A 80 2.78 -14.23 -8.22
N ASP A 81 1.73 -15.02 -8.34
CA ASP A 81 1.27 -15.92 -7.28
C ASP A 81 0.73 -17.18 -7.97
N PRO A 82 1.46 -18.32 -7.88
CA PRO A 82 1.07 -19.56 -8.56
C PRO A 82 -0.22 -20.18 -8.01
N HIS A 83 -0.69 -19.72 -6.85
CA HIS A 83 -1.93 -20.19 -6.22
C HIS A 83 -3.11 -19.23 -6.41
N ALA A 84 -2.90 -18.10 -7.09
CA ALA A 84 -3.95 -17.13 -7.36
C ALA A 84 -4.58 -17.39 -8.73
N GLU A 85 -5.90 -17.47 -8.78
CA GLU A 85 -6.65 -17.52 -10.05
C GLU A 85 -6.49 -16.22 -10.84
N GLN A 86 -6.39 -15.07 -10.14
CA GLN A 86 -6.27 -13.76 -10.74
C GLN A 86 -5.47 -12.80 -9.86
N THR A 87 -4.53 -12.10 -10.47
CA THR A 87 -3.77 -11.01 -9.84
C THR A 87 -4.33 -9.65 -10.24
N ILE A 88 -3.94 -8.61 -9.50
CA ILE A 88 -4.33 -7.23 -9.82
C ILE A 88 -3.76 -6.77 -11.18
N PHE A 89 -2.65 -7.37 -11.64
CA PHE A 89 -2.01 -7.03 -12.91
C PHE A 89 -2.75 -7.62 -14.11
N ASP A 90 -3.50 -8.73 -13.92
CA ASP A 90 -4.34 -9.33 -14.96
C ASP A 90 -5.58 -8.47 -15.29
N LEU A 91 -5.88 -7.50 -14.43
CA LEU A 91 -6.97 -6.53 -14.63
C LEU A 91 -6.53 -5.28 -15.40
N LEU A 92 -5.24 -5.13 -15.68
CA LEU A 92 -4.75 -3.95 -16.35
C LEU A 92 -5.16 -3.91 -17.83
N PRO A 93 -5.59 -2.75 -18.34
CA PRO A 93 -5.70 -2.52 -19.77
C PRO A 93 -4.39 -2.81 -20.52
N ARG A 94 -4.49 -3.23 -21.78
CA ARG A 94 -3.34 -3.64 -22.60
C ARG A 94 -2.23 -2.58 -22.69
N GLU A 95 -2.60 -1.31 -22.64
CA GLU A 95 -1.67 -0.17 -22.67
C GLU A 95 -0.72 -0.15 -21.46
N TRP A 96 -1.17 -0.62 -20.30
CA TRP A 96 -0.39 -0.65 -19.05
C TRP A 96 0.10 -2.05 -18.67
N ALA A 97 -0.49 -3.11 -19.23
CA ALA A 97 -0.11 -4.50 -18.93
C ALA A 97 1.35 -4.83 -19.27
N ARG A 98 1.95 -4.09 -20.23
CA ARG A 98 3.35 -4.24 -20.64
C ARG A 98 4.33 -3.47 -19.75
N LEU A 99 3.82 -2.57 -18.91
CA LEU A 99 4.65 -1.77 -18.03
C LEU A 99 5.02 -2.56 -16.79
N ARG A 100 6.21 -2.36 -16.30
CA ARG A 100 6.65 -2.97 -15.05
C ARG A 100 6.13 -2.16 -13.86
N LEU A 101 4.92 -2.48 -13.44
CA LEU A 101 4.27 -1.86 -12.29
C LEU A 101 4.36 -2.77 -11.06
N PHE A 102 4.24 -2.15 -9.89
CA PHE A 102 4.10 -2.84 -8.60
C PHE A 102 3.12 -2.09 -7.69
N CYS A 103 2.57 -2.79 -6.71
CA CYS A 103 1.64 -2.20 -5.75
C CYS A 103 2.37 -1.30 -4.75
N ALA A 104 1.96 -0.04 -4.64
CA ALA A 104 2.33 0.84 -3.54
C ALA A 104 1.34 0.66 -2.37
N GLY A 105 1.54 -0.40 -1.61
CA GLY A 105 0.61 -0.91 -0.61
C GLY A 105 -0.37 -1.93 -1.18
N ARG A 106 -0.74 -2.89 -0.36
CA ARG A 106 -1.57 -4.03 -0.76
C ARG A 106 -2.93 -3.99 -0.07
N LEU A 107 -3.87 -4.73 -0.63
CA LEU A 107 -5.09 -5.21 0.00
C LEU A 107 -5.08 -6.74 -0.07
N ASP A 108 -5.65 -7.38 0.94
CA ASP A 108 -5.82 -8.84 0.96
C ASP A 108 -6.78 -9.31 -0.15
N LYS A 109 -6.76 -10.61 -0.49
CA LYS A 109 -7.62 -11.21 -1.51
C LYS A 109 -9.11 -10.93 -1.26
N ASP A 110 -9.53 -11.01 0.00
CA ASP A 110 -10.90 -10.82 0.47
C ASP A 110 -11.29 -9.35 0.76
N SER A 111 -10.38 -8.40 0.52
CA SER A 111 -10.60 -6.97 0.67
C SER A 111 -10.70 -6.27 -0.69
N GLU A 112 -11.40 -5.14 -0.74
CA GLU A 112 -11.63 -4.38 -1.97
C GLU A 112 -11.25 -2.90 -1.82
N GLY A 113 -11.25 -2.19 -2.94
CA GLY A 113 -11.09 -0.74 -2.93
C GLY A 113 -9.81 -0.24 -3.58
N LEU A 114 -9.37 0.93 -3.15
CA LEU A 114 -8.33 1.72 -3.76
C LEU A 114 -6.94 1.08 -3.58
N VAL A 115 -6.27 0.78 -4.68
CA VAL A 115 -4.86 0.34 -4.72
C VAL A 115 -4.11 1.24 -5.69
N ILE A 116 -2.89 1.65 -5.31
CA ILE A 116 -1.97 2.37 -6.19
C ILE A 116 -0.99 1.40 -6.80
N LEU A 117 -0.86 1.45 -8.14
CA LEU A 117 0.14 0.74 -8.92
C LEU A 117 1.10 1.77 -9.50
N THR A 118 2.40 1.52 -9.46
CA THR A 118 3.38 2.49 -9.95
C THR A 118 4.63 1.81 -10.48
N SER A 119 5.32 2.49 -11.41
CA SER A 119 6.70 2.20 -11.82
C SER A 119 7.72 2.97 -10.99
N ASP A 120 7.29 3.98 -10.19
CA ASP A 120 8.15 4.80 -9.35
C ASP A 120 8.35 4.17 -7.96
N GLY A 121 9.56 3.62 -7.72
CA GLY A 121 9.92 3.01 -6.45
C GLY A 121 9.98 4.00 -5.27
N ASP A 122 10.30 5.27 -5.54
CA ASP A 122 10.39 6.29 -4.51
C ASP A 122 8.98 6.72 -4.08
N LEU A 123 8.04 6.85 -5.03
CA LEU A 123 6.63 7.07 -4.73
C LEU A 123 6.05 5.91 -3.90
N ALA A 124 6.31 4.67 -4.31
CA ALA A 124 5.83 3.51 -3.56
C ALA A 124 6.38 3.48 -2.13
N ASN A 125 7.68 3.74 -1.98
CA ASN A 125 8.29 3.81 -0.65
C ASN A 125 7.67 4.91 0.21
N LYS A 126 7.46 6.11 -0.34
CA LYS A 126 6.79 7.22 0.36
C LYS A 126 5.37 6.84 0.81
N LEU A 127 4.60 6.10 0.02
CA LEU A 127 3.24 5.68 0.36
C LEU A 127 3.18 4.57 1.41
N MET A 128 4.21 3.72 1.45
CA MET A 128 4.24 2.54 2.33
C MET A 128 5.00 2.76 3.63
N HIS A 129 5.97 3.67 3.64
CA HIS A 129 6.83 3.85 4.81
C HIS A 129 6.05 4.46 5.98
N PRO A 130 6.08 3.84 7.18
CA PRO A 130 5.28 4.29 8.32
C PRO A 130 5.54 5.73 8.76
N SER A 131 6.78 6.22 8.62
CA SER A 131 7.15 7.61 9.01
C SER A 131 6.43 8.69 8.21
N ASN A 132 5.90 8.38 7.04
CA ASN A 132 5.19 9.35 6.21
C ASN A 132 3.71 9.53 6.59
N LEU A 133 3.24 8.76 7.56
CA LEU A 133 1.91 8.89 8.16
C LEU A 133 0.76 9.02 7.14
N VAL A 134 0.87 8.33 6.00
CA VAL A 134 -0.16 8.38 4.95
C VAL A 134 -1.43 7.72 5.44
N VAL A 135 -2.47 8.54 5.64
CA VAL A 135 -3.77 8.07 6.14
C VAL A 135 -4.46 7.19 5.11
N LYS A 136 -4.94 6.04 5.54
CA LYS A 136 -5.77 5.13 4.76
C LYS A 136 -7.11 4.98 5.48
N ARG A 137 -8.22 5.17 4.74
CA ARG A 137 -9.57 5.08 5.30
C ARG A 137 -10.31 3.88 4.74
N TYR A 138 -11.03 3.22 5.62
CA TYR A 138 -11.73 1.98 5.32
C TYR A 138 -13.18 2.02 5.79
N TYR A 139 -14.09 1.58 4.93
CA TYR A 139 -15.40 1.12 5.36
C TYR A 139 -15.29 -0.34 5.78
N VAL A 140 -15.71 -0.63 7.01
CA VAL A 140 -15.74 -1.95 7.61
C VAL A 140 -17.20 -2.33 7.81
N SER A 141 -17.68 -3.37 7.13
CA SER A 141 -19.01 -3.94 7.39
C SER A 141 -18.83 -5.21 8.22
N LEU A 142 -19.55 -5.30 9.33
CA LEU A 142 -19.55 -6.42 10.26
C LEU A 142 -20.78 -7.31 10.04
N GLU A 143 -20.74 -8.53 10.56
CA GLU A 143 -21.90 -9.44 10.61
C GLU A 143 -22.90 -9.00 11.66
N GLU A 144 -22.41 -8.48 12.80
CA GLU A 144 -23.21 -8.01 13.93
C GLU A 144 -22.96 -6.52 14.23
N PRO A 145 -23.94 -5.80 14.82
CA PRO A 145 -23.79 -4.41 15.18
C PRO A 145 -22.70 -4.19 16.24
N PHE A 146 -21.83 -3.22 16.00
CA PHE A 146 -20.78 -2.80 16.93
C PHE A 146 -21.30 -1.67 17.82
N PRO A 147 -21.28 -1.82 19.16
CA PRO A 147 -21.76 -0.79 20.08
C PRO A 147 -20.80 0.41 20.19
N ALA A 148 -21.33 1.63 20.20
CA ALA A 148 -20.53 2.86 20.35
C ALA A 148 -19.63 2.85 21.60
N GLY A 149 -20.10 2.30 22.71
CA GLY A 149 -19.33 2.19 23.94
C GLY A 149 -18.03 1.38 23.82
N ARG A 150 -17.90 0.54 22.80
CA ARG A 150 -16.71 -0.28 22.54
C ARG A 150 -15.70 0.37 21.58
N LEU A 151 -15.99 1.53 20.98
CA LEU A 151 -15.06 2.22 20.05
C LEU A 151 -13.68 2.47 20.67
N ARG A 152 -13.62 2.78 21.98
CA ARG A 152 -12.35 2.96 22.69
C ARG A 152 -11.46 1.71 22.66
N GLN A 153 -12.04 0.51 22.56
CA GLN A 153 -11.26 -0.75 22.46
C GLN A 153 -10.49 -0.83 21.15
N LEU A 154 -11.06 -0.36 20.03
CA LEU A 154 -10.37 -0.27 18.73
C LEU A 154 -9.19 0.71 18.79
N LEU A 155 -9.35 1.84 19.48
CA LEU A 155 -8.30 2.87 19.62
C LEU A 155 -7.18 2.41 20.57
N ARG A 156 -7.51 1.72 21.68
CA ARG A 156 -6.52 1.10 22.56
C ARG A 156 -5.79 -0.02 21.89
N GLY A 157 -6.47 -0.78 21.04
CA GLY A 157 -5.94 -1.94 20.35
C GLY A 157 -5.83 -3.17 21.24
N VAL A 158 -5.29 -4.23 20.63
CA VAL A 158 -5.00 -5.53 21.27
C VAL A 158 -3.64 -6.02 20.86
N VAL A 159 -3.02 -6.84 21.71
CA VAL A 159 -1.76 -7.54 21.37
C VAL A 159 -2.11 -8.92 20.83
N ILE A 160 -1.67 -9.20 19.59
CA ILE A 160 -1.87 -10.47 18.90
C ILE A 160 -0.50 -10.95 18.40
N GLU A 161 -0.08 -12.14 18.81
CA GLU A 161 1.23 -12.72 18.41
C GLU A 161 2.42 -11.77 18.67
N GLY A 162 2.37 -11.02 19.78
CA GLY A 162 3.41 -10.05 20.16
C GLY A 162 3.32 -8.70 19.43
N GLU A 163 2.39 -8.52 18.50
CA GLU A 163 2.17 -7.27 17.79
C GLU A 163 0.98 -6.49 18.38
N HIS A 164 1.19 -5.22 18.69
CA HIS A 164 0.11 -4.32 19.09
C HIS A 164 -0.62 -3.81 17.83
N LEU A 165 -1.89 -4.20 17.68
CA LEU A 165 -2.78 -3.81 16.59
C LEU A 165 -3.81 -2.81 17.11
N LYS A 166 -3.95 -1.68 16.42
CA LYS A 166 -4.92 -0.63 16.76
C LYS A 166 -5.31 0.18 15.54
N VAL A 167 -6.36 0.98 15.67
CA VAL A 167 -6.70 2.01 14.69
C VAL A 167 -6.50 3.40 15.29
N GLU A 168 -6.22 4.41 14.46
CA GLU A 168 -6.09 5.80 14.93
C GLU A 168 -7.45 6.44 15.18
N ARG A 169 -8.44 6.02 14.38
CA ARG A 169 -9.81 6.52 14.51
C ARG A 169 -10.81 5.48 14.04
N ALA A 170 -11.96 5.45 14.73
CA ALA A 170 -13.12 4.66 14.34
C ALA A 170 -14.41 5.42 14.68
N ASN A 171 -15.36 5.45 13.73
CA ASN A 171 -16.68 6.02 13.91
C ASN A 171 -17.72 5.04 13.42
N LEU A 172 -18.87 4.97 14.06
CA LEU A 172 -20.03 4.27 13.54
C LEU A 172 -20.60 5.05 12.34
N VAL A 173 -21.02 4.33 11.32
CA VAL A 173 -21.75 4.89 10.17
C VAL A 173 -23.22 4.57 10.38
N ASN A 174 -24.09 5.61 10.37
CA ASN A 174 -25.53 5.50 10.54
C ASN A 174 -25.92 4.62 11.76
N PRO A 175 -25.52 4.99 12.99
CA PRO A 175 -25.86 4.21 14.16
C PRO A 175 -27.38 4.22 14.40
N ASP A 176 -27.89 3.09 14.86
CA ASP A 176 -29.28 2.93 15.26
C ASP A 176 -29.61 3.62 16.59
N THR A 177 -30.87 3.47 17.06
CA THR A 177 -31.33 4.03 18.35
C THR A 177 -30.58 3.46 19.56
N SER A 178 -30.03 2.24 19.48
CA SER A 178 -29.17 1.62 20.49
C SER A 178 -27.73 2.12 20.44
N ARG A 179 -27.42 3.07 19.55
CA ARG A 179 -26.07 3.57 19.26
C ARG A 179 -25.12 2.46 18.83
N SER A 180 -25.62 1.54 18.00
CA SER A 180 -24.84 0.47 17.37
C SER A 180 -24.90 0.58 15.84
N SER A 181 -23.92 0.01 15.14
CA SER A 181 -23.93 -0.07 13.69
C SER A 181 -23.16 -1.29 13.20
N THR A 182 -23.62 -1.90 12.10
CA THR A 182 -22.84 -2.90 11.35
C THR A 182 -21.76 -2.27 10.48
N GLU A 183 -21.73 -0.94 10.36
CA GLU A 183 -20.79 -0.24 9.51
C GLU A 183 -19.95 0.77 10.29
N LEU A 184 -18.63 0.73 10.06
CA LEU A 184 -17.67 1.66 10.67
C LEU A 184 -16.79 2.32 9.61
N ASP A 185 -16.45 3.57 9.85
CA ASP A 185 -15.37 4.29 9.17
C ASP A 185 -14.10 4.21 10.04
N VAL A 186 -13.05 3.59 9.51
CA VAL A 186 -11.80 3.31 10.24
C VAL A 186 -10.62 3.98 9.54
N HIS A 187 -9.77 4.67 10.30
CA HIS A 187 -8.58 5.34 9.80
C HIS A 187 -7.31 4.72 10.36
N MET A 188 -6.30 4.54 9.49
CA MET A 188 -4.99 3.97 9.84
C MET A 188 -3.87 4.63 9.04
N HIS A 189 -2.67 4.76 9.62
CA HIS A 189 -1.45 5.17 8.92
C HIS A 189 -0.62 3.97 8.48
N HIS A 190 -0.60 2.91 9.27
CA HIS A 190 0.09 1.67 8.99
C HIS A 190 -0.80 0.67 8.24
N GLY A 191 -0.37 -0.54 8.06
CA GLY A 191 -1.12 -1.60 7.37
C GLY A 191 -0.38 -2.91 7.54
N LYS A 192 -0.39 -3.47 8.76
CA LYS A 192 0.09 -4.81 9.04
C LYS A 192 -0.80 -5.84 8.35
N LYS A 193 -0.31 -7.08 8.24
CA LYS A 193 -1.05 -8.15 7.58
C LYS A 193 -2.40 -8.37 8.27
N ARG A 194 -3.51 -8.20 7.52
CA ARG A 194 -4.89 -8.42 7.96
C ARG A 194 -5.29 -7.69 9.26
N GLU A 195 -4.62 -6.60 9.58
CA GLU A 195 -4.69 -5.90 10.87
C GLU A 195 -6.11 -5.56 11.32
N ILE A 196 -6.91 -4.91 10.46
CA ILE A 196 -8.32 -4.57 10.78
C ILE A 196 -9.11 -5.85 11.09
N ARG A 197 -8.99 -6.90 10.28
CA ARG A 197 -9.72 -8.15 10.50
C ARG A 197 -9.32 -8.84 11.79
N GLN A 198 -8.02 -8.92 12.07
CA GLN A 198 -7.50 -9.50 13.31
C GLN A 198 -7.98 -8.72 14.54
N LEU A 199 -7.94 -7.38 14.47
CA LEU A 199 -8.41 -6.51 15.55
C LEU A 199 -9.90 -6.74 15.86
N PHE A 200 -10.76 -6.75 14.84
CA PHE A 200 -12.18 -7.00 15.03
C PHE A 200 -12.47 -8.42 15.52
N THR A 201 -11.79 -9.44 14.98
CA THR A 201 -11.92 -10.84 15.43
C THR A 201 -11.53 -10.99 16.90
N ALA A 202 -10.45 -10.36 17.36
CA ALA A 202 -10.02 -10.38 18.76
C ALA A 202 -11.03 -9.69 19.71
N LEU A 203 -11.83 -8.77 19.18
CA LEU A 203 -12.93 -8.14 19.91
C LEU A 203 -14.27 -8.91 19.80
N GLY A 204 -14.28 -10.08 19.14
CA GLY A 204 -15.45 -10.92 18.98
C GLY A 204 -16.36 -10.56 17.80
N PHE A 205 -15.88 -9.77 16.82
CA PHE A 205 -16.65 -9.35 15.65
C PHE A 205 -16.07 -9.92 14.36
N GLN A 206 -16.94 -10.36 13.44
CA GLN A 206 -16.54 -10.84 12.11
C GLN A 206 -16.70 -9.75 11.06
N VAL A 207 -15.62 -9.51 10.29
CA VAL A 207 -15.62 -8.53 9.19
C VAL A 207 -16.14 -9.18 7.92
N ARG A 208 -17.37 -8.86 7.53
CA ARG A 208 -18.03 -9.29 6.30
C ARG A 208 -17.41 -8.64 5.06
N ARG A 209 -17.18 -7.30 5.11
CA ARG A 209 -16.62 -6.53 4.00
C ARG A 209 -15.61 -5.52 4.51
N LEU A 210 -14.48 -5.40 3.80
CA LEU A 210 -13.45 -4.40 4.07
C LEU A 210 -13.12 -3.68 2.77
N ARG A 211 -13.40 -2.37 2.73
CA ARG A 211 -13.21 -1.54 1.55
C ARG A 211 -12.35 -0.32 1.86
N ARG A 212 -11.17 -0.24 1.26
CA ARG A 212 -10.36 0.98 1.31
C ARG A 212 -10.89 2.01 0.32
N TYR A 213 -11.48 3.08 0.82
CA TYR A 213 -12.11 4.09 -0.03
C TYR A 213 -11.27 5.36 -0.21
N GLN A 214 -10.19 5.53 0.58
CA GLN A 214 -9.35 6.74 0.52
C GLN A 214 -7.91 6.44 0.94
N ILE A 215 -6.93 7.10 0.29
CA ILE A 215 -5.51 7.19 0.67
C ILE A 215 -5.12 8.68 0.62
N GLY A 216 -4.61 9.24 1.73
CA GLY A 216 -4.45 10.69 1.87
C GLY A 216 -5.77 11.39 1.59
N SER A 217 -5.79 12.35 0.67
CA SER A 217 -7.01 13.01 0.18
C SER A 217 -7.57 12.41 -1.10
N LEU A 218 -6.90 11.42 -1.72
CA LEU A 218 -7.40 10.72 -2.91
C LEU A 218 -8.53 9.75 -2.55
N ARG A 219 -9.71 9.98 -3.11
CA ARG A 219 -10.90 9.15 -2.88
C ARG A 219 -11.18 8.22 -4.07
N LEU A 220 -11.81 7.10 -3.78
CA LEU A 220 -12.24 6.11 -4.78
C LEU A 220 -13.41 6.59 -5.66
N LYS A 221 -13.95 7.78 -5.39
CA LYS A 221 -15.11 8.35 -6.11
C LYS A 221 -14.83 8.42 -7.62
N GLY A 222 -15.79 7.96 -8.43
CA GLY A 222 -15.73 8.02 -9.90
C GLY A 222 -14.89 6.89 -10.55
N ILE A 223 -14.36 5.96 -9.76
CA ILE A 223 -13.63 4.79 -10.30
C ILE A 223 -14.51 3.56 -10.12
N PRO A 224 -15.07 2.99 -11.20
CA PRO A 224 -15.93 1.81 -11.12
C PRO A 224 -15.13 0.59 -10.61
N LEU A 225 -15.84 -0.43 -10.15
CA LEU A 225 -15.19 -1.69 -9.76
C LEU A 225 -14.39 -2.26 -10.93
N ARG A 226 -13.16 -2.70 -10.67
CA ARG A 226 -12.14 -3.10 -11.68
C ARG A 226 -11.61 -1.94 -12.54
N GLY A 227 -12.15 -0.71 -12.38
CA GLY A 227 -11.66 0.46 -13.12
C GLY A 227 -10.24 0.82 -12.73
N VAL A 228 -9.50 1.28 -13.73
CA VAL A 228 -8.11 1.77 -13.61
C VAL A 228 -8.04 3.17 -14.21
N LYS A 229 -7.30 4.05 -13.55
CA LYS A 229 -7.09 5.42 -14.00
C LYS A 229 -5.64 5.84 -13.74
N GLN A 230 -5.02 6.53 -14.69
CA GLN A 230 -3.75 7.19 -14.46
C GLN A 230 -3.92 8.41 -13.56
N LEU A 231 -3.04 8.56 -12.59
CA LEU A 231 -3.03 9.72 -11.69
C LEU A 231 -2.25 10.87 -12.31
N SER A 232 -2.83 12.06 -12.25
CA SER A 232 -2.15 13.32 -12.51
C SER A 232 -1.19 13.67 -11.38
N SER A 233 -0.24 14.58 -11.63
CA SER A 233 0.69 15.06 -10.58
C SER A 233 -0.05 15.63 -9.37
N LYS A 234 -1.19 16.34 -9.58
CA LYS A 234 -2.02 16.86 -8.49
C LYS A 234 -2.66 15.74 -7.65
N GLU A 235 -3.13 14.68 -8.29
CA GLU A 235 -3.69 13.50 -7.57
C GLU A 235 -2.61 12.74 -6.82
N ILE A 236 -1.39 12.61 -7.38
CA ILE A 236 -0.25 12.03 -6.68
C ILE A 236 0.09 12.85 -5.43
N GLN A 237 0.12 14.18 -5.53
CA GLN A 237 0.34 15.06 -4.37
C GLN A 237 -0.75 14.88 -3.31
N SER A 238 -2.01 14.72 -3.72
CA SER A 238 -3.14 14.51 -2.81
C SER A 238 -3.04 13.25 -1.95
N LEU A 239 -2.25 12.25 -2.37
CA LEU A 239 -1.98 11.04 -1.58
C LEU A 239 -1.27 11.35 -0.25
N PHE A 240 -0.54 12.48 -0.18
CA PHE A 240 0.23 12.89 0.99
C PHE A 240 -0.43 14.02 1.80
N VAL A 241 -1.58 14.51 1.33
CA VAL A 241 -2.36 15.52 2.04
C VAL A 241 -3.18 14.84 3.12
N VAL A 242 -3.03 15.28 4.37
CA VAL A 242 -3.89 14.84 5.47
C VAL A 242 -5.27 15.48 5.29
N PRO A 243 -6.36 14.70 5.24
CA PRO A 243 -7.70 15.26 5.06
C PRO A 243 -8.08 16.21 6.20
N VAL A 244 -8.62 17.39 5.86
CA VAL A 244 -8.97 18.45 6.84
C VAL A 244 -9.88 17.96 7.97
N ALA A 245 -10.79 17.02 7.70
CA ALA A 245 -11.63 16.38 8.72
C ALA A 245 -10.82 15.61 9.80
N HIS A 246 -9.57 15.25 9.51
CA HIS A 246 -8.69 14.61 10.47
C HIS A 246 -8.09 15.61 11.47
N TYR A 247 -7.92 16.87 11.06
CA TYR A 247 -7.35 17.94 11.92
C TYR A 247 -8.37 18.51 12.91
N ARG A 248 -9.63 18.70 12.51
CA ARG A 248 -10.64 19.37 13.37
C ARG A 248 -11.03 18.61 14.61
N GLU A 249 -10.71 17.31 14.69
CA GLU A 249 -11.15 16.45 15.80
C GLU A 249 -9.96 15.92 16.63
N MET A 250 -8.74 16.38 16.36
CA MET A 250 -7.56 16.13 17.19
C MET A 250 -7.34 17.20 18.28
N THR A 251 -8.07 18.32 18.21
CA THR A 251 -8.07 19.30 19.31
C THR A 251 -9.12 18.88 20.34
N PRO A 252 -8.73 18.61 21.61
CA PRO A 252 -9.70 18.45 22.69
C PRO A 252 -10.53 19.74 22.75
N SER A 253 -11.85 19.63 22.78
CA SER A 253 -12.70 20.76 23.12
C SER A 253 -12.36 21.18 24.54
N THR A 254 -11.57 22.25 24.68
CA THR A 254 -11.45 23.02 25.92
C THR A 254 -12.74 23.82 26.09
N HIS A 255 -13.79 23.17 26.55
CA HIS A 255 -14.95 23.81 27.12
C HIS A 255 -15.59 22.84 28.10
N ASP A 256 -15.12 22.89 29.33
CA ASP A 256 -15.89 22.65 30.54
C ASP A 256 -15.05 23.15 31.73
N GLU A 257 -15.03 24.46 31.88
CA GLU A 257 -14.85 25.14 33.18
C GLU A 257 -15.79 26.33 33.17
N ASN A 258 -16.99 26.12 33.74
CA ASN A 258 -17.70 27.04 34.67
C ASN A 258 -18.93 26.32 35.21
#